data_a767f989754c31f796499dc358f8d532
#
_entry.id   a767f989754c31f796499dc358f8d532
#
_cell.length_a   1.000
_cell.length_b   1.000
_cell.length_c   1.000
_cell.angle_alpha   90.00
_cell.angle_beta   90.00
_cell.angle_gamma   90.00
#
_symmetry.space_group_name_H-M   'P 1'
#
loop_
_entity.id
_entity.type
_entity.pdbx_description
1 polymer ?
#
loop_
_entity_poly.entity_id
_entity_poly.type
_entity_poly.pdbx_seq_one_letter_code
_entity_poly.pdbx_strand_id
1 'polypeptide(L)'
;MKNFPTHKYIAVLTGLVFLCSVTAVLAHPEDKGRWDKKYSTEVYLFGEKPIPFLVDNVHLLPKGKVLDIAMGEGRNGVYLATQGFEVLGLDISEKGLTKAHKLAEKNNVTIETKVVDLENFTLEPNTYDVILCTYYMQKDLFKQFESALKPGGMIVVETYNIDYLKYARFSRKWALDTNELLDIFKGLRVIRYQDYDDGKEAYSSIIAQKPE
;
A
#
# COMPACT_ATOMS: atom_id res chain seq x y z
N MET A 1 64.37 -20.72 50.35
CA MET A 1 63.08 -21.19 49.89
C MET A 1 62.23 -19.95 49.79
N LYS A 2 61.92 -19.50 48.57
CA LYS A 2 61.22 -18.21 48.27
C LYS A 2 59.78 -18.55 47.95
N ASN A 3 58.86 -18.01 48.75
CA ASN A 3 57.39 -18.06 48.48
C ASN A 3 57.01 -17.12 47.41
N PHE A 4 56.26 -17.59 46.35
CA PHE A 4 55.60 -16.78 45.34
C PHE A 4 54.12 -16.67 45.70
N PRO A 5 53.52 -15.47 45.64
CA PRO A 5 52.07 -15.29 45.84
C PRO A 5 51.26 -15.58 44.57
N THR A 6 50.20 -16.36 44.73
CA THR A 6 49.22 -16.67 43.71
C THR A 6 48.30 -15.49 43.49
N HIS A 7 48.33 -14.89 42.30
CA HIS A 7 47.38 -13.88 41.88
C HIS A 7 46.11 -14.53 41.34
N LYS A 8 44.98 -14.31 42.02
CA LYS A 8 43.66 -14.66 41.52
C LYS A 8 43.19 -13.59 40.54
N TYR A 9 43.08 -13.95 39.27
CA TYR A 9 42.40 -13.09 38.27
C TYR A 9 40.89 -13.26 38.39
N ILE A 10 40.19 -12.19 38.80
CA ILE A 10 38.75 -12.09 38.74
C ILE A 10 38.41 -11.60 37.32
N ALA A 11 37.86 -12.47 36.48
CA ALA A 11 37.31 -12.07 35.18
C ALA A 11 35.96 -11.39 35.40
N VAL A 12 35.94 -10.08 35.20
CA VAL A 12 34.69 -9.31 35.14
C VAL A 12 34.12 -9.49 33.74
N LEU A 13 33.05 -10.30 33.64
CA LEU A 13 32.27 -10.44 32.41
C LEU A 13 31.33 -9.22 32.29
N THR A 14 31.73 -8.21 31.54
CA THR A 14 30.87 -7.10 31.16
C THR A 14 29.95 -7.58 30.04
N GLY A 15 28.72 -7.98 30.40
CA GLY A 15 27.65 -8.28 29.47
C GLY A 15 27.20 -7.00 28.79
N LEU A 16 27.50 -6.86 27.49
CA LEU A 16 26.96 -5.82 26.64
C LEU A 16 25.50 -6.16 26.34
N VAL A 17 24.57 -5.54 27.06
CA VAL A 17 23.13 -5.58 26.72
C VAL A 17 22.93 -4.70 25.51
N PHE A 18 22.80 -5.31 24.33
CA PHE A 18 22.37 -4.63 23.12
C PHE A 18 20.88 -4.27 23.29
N LEU A 19 20.62 -3.04 23.74
CA LEU A 19 19.26 -2.50 23.69
C LEU A 19 18.94 -2.24 22.22
N CYS A 20 18.24 -3.18 21.58
CA CYS A 20 17.64 -2.96 20.27
C CYS A 20 16.50 -1.96 20.47
N SER A 21 16.78 -0.66 20.33
CA SER A 21 15.77 0.37 20.29
C SER A 21 14.97 0.19 18.99
N VAL A 22 13.81 -0.44 19.09
CA VAL A 22 12.78 -0.38 18.06
C VAL A 22 12.33 1.08 18.00
N THR A 23 12.95 1.87 17.15
CA THR A 23 12.43 3.18 16.78
C THR A 23 11.13 2.93 16.02
N ALA A 24 9.99 3.08 16.69
CA ALA A 24 8.73 3.21 16.01
C ALA A 24 8.87 4.42 15.07
N VAL A 25 8.91 4.16 13.76
CA VAL A 25 8.86 5.21 12.74
C VAL A 25 7.47 5.82 12.89
N LEU A 26 7.42 6.98 13.53
CA LEU A 26 6.18 7.74 13.67
C LEU A 26 5.83 8.28 12.29
N ALA A 27 4.62 7.98 11.81
CA ALA A 27 4.03 8.58 10.63
C ALA A 27 4.26 10.10 10.62
N HIS A 28 4.57 10.69 9.45
CA HIS A 28 4.74 12.13 9.33
C HIS A 28 3.50 12.83 9.92
N PRO A 29 3.60 13.52 11.09
CA PRO A 29 2.42 13.99 11.82
C PRO A 29 1.56 14.96 11.01
N GLU A 30 2.18 15.70 10.10
CA GLU A 30 1.50 16.66 9.23
C GLU A 30 0.61 15.97 8.19
N ASP A 31 1.07 14.88 7.57
CA ASP A 31 0.31 14.13 6.56
C ASP A 31 -0.84 13.35 7.20
N LYS A 32 -0.60 12.71 8.35
CA LYS A 32 -1.67 12.07 9.12
C LYS A 32 -2.77 13.07 9.48
N GLY A 33 -2.40 14.20 10.07
CA GLY A 33 -3.35 15.24 10.47
C GLY A 33 -4.14 15.81 9.29
N ARG A 34 -3.48 15.99 8.13
CA ARG A 34 -4.11 16.46 6.89
C ARG A 34 -5.15 15.48 6.36
N TRP A 35 -4.84 14.17 6.32
CA TRP A 35 -5.76 13.15 5.85
C TRP A 35 -6.88 12.89 6.86
N ASP A 36 -6.60 12.81 8.15
CA ASP A 36 -7.62 12.68 9.19
C ASP A 36 -8.64 13.84 9.10
N LYS A 37 -8.17 15.09 8.87
CA LYS A 37 -9.06 16.24 8.65
C LYS A 37 -9.95 16.07 7.41
N LYS A 38 -9.38 15.59 6.28
CA LYS A 38 -10.14 15.36 5.05
C LYS A 38 -11.22 14.29 5.23
N TYR A 39 -10.91 13.20 5.93
CA TYR A 39 -11.85 12.09 6.17
C TYR A 39 -12.78 12.30 7.37
N SER A 40 -12.67 13.42 8.09
CA SER A 40 -13.55 13.73 9.24
C SER A 40 -14.99 14.10 8.84
N THR A 41 -15.30 14.21 7.55
CA THR A 41 -16.65 14.48 7.05
C THR A 41 -17.52 13.21 7.09
N GLU A 42 -18.85 13.36 7.19
CA GLU A 42 -19.75 12.20 7.09
C GLU A 42 -19.80 11.60 5.68
N VAL A 43 -19.68 12.46 4.67
CA VAL A 43 -19.70 12.06 3.26
C VAL A 43 -18.37 11.40 2.89
N TYR A 44 -18.41 10.29 2.13
CA TYR A 44 -17.24 9.66 1.56
C TYR A 44 -16.61 10.57 0.50
N LEU A 45 -15.37 11.00 0.74
CA LEU A 45 -14.68 11.99 -0.09
C LEU A 45 -14.53 11.55 -1.56
N PHE A 46 -14.26 10.26 -1.75
CA PHE A 46 -14.08 9.66 -3.08
C PHE A 46 -15.25 8.73 -3.45
N GLY A 47 -16.38 8.83 -2.74
CA GLY A 47 -17.52 7.95 -2.91
C GLY A 47 -17.30 6.55 -2.37
N GLU A 48 -18.36 5.74 -2.44
CA GLU A 48 -18.37 4.35 -1.93
C GLU A 48 -18.18 3.31 -3.05
N LYS A 49 -18.28 3.72 -4.32
CA LYS A 49 -18.16 2.81 -5.46
C LYS A 49 -16.70 2.54 -5.80
N PRO A 50 -16.33 1.28 -6.07
CA PRO A 50 -15.00 0.94 -6.55
C PRO A 50 -14.71 1.58 -7.92
N ILE A 51 -13.44 1.66 -8.28
CA ILE A 51 -13.05 2.11 -9.62
C ILE A 51 -13.56 1.15 -10.69
N PRO A 52 -14.05 1.65 -11.85
CA PRO A 52 -14.57 0.81 -12.94
C PRO A 52 -13.56 -0.22 -13.42
N PHE A 53 -12.28 0.15 -13.58
CA PHE A 53 -11.23 -0.74 -14.02
C PHE A 53 -11.08 -1.99 -13.14
N LEU A 54 -11.23 -1.84 -11.81
CA LEU A 54 -11.21 -2.99 -10.88
C LEU A 54 -12.46 -3.85 -11.05
N VAL A 55 -13.64 -3.25 -11.16
CA VAL A 55 -14.92 -3.97 -11.34
C VAL A 55 -14.90 -4.82 -12.59
N ASP A 56 -14.48 -4.23 -13.71
CA ASP A 56 -14.48 -4.89 -15.02
C ASP A 56 -13.49 -6.06 -15.09
N ASN A 57 -12.44 -6.03 -14.26
CA ASN A 57 -11.34 -6.98 -14.33
C ASN A 57 -11.17 -7.87 -13.08
N VAL A 58 -12.02 -7.76 -12.07
CA VAL A 58 -11.88 -8.52 -10.81
C VAL A 58 -11.86 -10.04 -11.04
N HIS A 59 -12.51 -10.53 -12.10
CA HIS A 59 -12.55 -11.94 -12.48
C HIS A 59 -11.18 -12.50 -12.91
N LEU A 60 -10.20 -11.65 -13.23
CA LEU A 60 -8.84 -12.04 -13.61
C LEU A 60 -7.93 -12.27 -12.38
N LEU A 61 -8.30 -11.71 -11.22
CA LEU A 61 -7.45 -11.71 -10.04
C LEU A 61 -7.45 -13.08 -9.35
N PRO A 62 -6.26 -13.59 -8.92
CA PRO A 62 -6.18 -14.79 -8.11
C PRO A 62 -6.86 -14.56 -6.76
N LYS A 63 -7.70 -15.49 -6.32
CA LYS A 63 -8.30 -15.42 -4.99
C LYS A 63 -7.24 -15.57 -3.91
N GLY A 64 -7.46 -14.94 -2.77
CA GLY A 64 -6.57 -14.99 -1.61
C GLY A 64 -6.39 -13.64 -0.95
N LYS A 65 -5.18 -13.39 -0.45
CA LYS A 65 -4.83 -12.23 0.36
C LYS A 65 -4.54 -11.00 -0.50
N VAL A 66 -5.31 -9.95 -0.28
CA VAL A 66 -5.15 -8.63 -0.92
C VAL A 66 -4.52 -7.65 0.06
N LEU A 67 -3.53 -6.91 -0.42
CA LEU A 67 -3.04 -5.70 0.23
C LEU A 67 -3.59 -4.49 -0.50
N ASP A 68 -4.43 -3.69 0.17
CA ASP A 68 -4.94 -2.41 -0.35
C ASP A 68 -4.10 -1.26 0.22
N ILE A 69 -3.24 -0.70 -0.61
CA ILE A 69 -2.26 0.33 -0.25
C ILE A 69 -2.88 1.72 -0.37
N ALA A 70 -2.76 2.52 0.70
CA ALA A 70 -3.43 3.81 0.84
C ALA A 70 -4.94 3.68 0.65
N MET A 71 -5.52 2.72 1.38
CA MET A 71 -6.93 2.29 1.26
C MET A 71 -7.93 3.45 1.43
N GLY A 72 -7.59 4.47 2.23
CA GLY A 72 -8.49 5.58 2.55
C GLY A 72 -9.78 5.09 3.20
N GLU A 73 -10.91 5.45 2.59
CA GLU A 73 -12.27 5.11 3.06
C GLU A 73 -12.75 3.71 2.58
N GLY A 74 -11.88 2.95 1.89
CA GLY A 74 -12.07 1.52 1.65
C GLY A 74 -12.88 1.12 0.42
N ARG A 75 -13.27 2.03 -0.48
CA ARG A 75 -14.18 1.74 -1.60
C ARG A 75 -13.77 0.52 -2.46
N ASN A 76 -12.47 0.36 -2.72
CA ASN A 76 -11.94 -0.72 -3.54
C ASN A 76 -11.70 -2.01 -2.74
N GLY A 77 -11.05 -1.90 -1.56
CA GLY A 77 -10.79 -3.06 -0.71
C GLY A 77 -12.07 -3.70 -0.18
N VAL A 78 -13.06 -2.91 0.25
CA VAL A 78 -14.36 -3.44 0.67
C VAL A 78 -15.07 -4.14 -0.49
N TYR A 79 -15.00 -3.57 -1.70
CA TYR A 79 -15.53 -4.27 -2.88
C TYR A 79 -14.83 -5.63 -3.09
N LEU A 80 -13.50 -5.71 -2.99
CA LEU A 80 -12.80 -6.99 -3.09
C LEU A 80 -13.23 -7.97 -2.00
N ALA A 81 -13.45 -7.50 -0.76
CA ALA A 81 -13.98 -8.34 0.31
C ALA A 81 -15.38 -8.91 -0.04
N THR A 82 -16.28 -8.11 -0.69
CA THR A 82 -17.57 -8.63 -1.19
C THR A 82 -17.41 -9.68 -2.30
N GLN A 83 -16.27 -9.69 -2.98
CA GLN A 83 -15.93 -10.68 -3.99
C GLN A 83 -15.22 -11.92 -3.39
N GLY A 84 -15.09 -12.02 -2.05
CA GLY A 84 -14.52 -13.16 -1.35
C GLY A 84 -12.99 -13.15 -1.27
N PHE A 85 -12.36 -11.99 -1.32
CA PHE A 85 -10.94 -11.81 -1.03
C PHE A 85 -10.70 -11.53 0.46
N GLU A 86 -9.53 -11.91 0.97
CA GLU A 86 -9.05 -11.55 2.30
C GLU A 86 -8.30 -10.21 2.23
N VAL A 87 -8.87 -9.15 2.75
CA VAL A 87 -8.34 -7.79 2.54
C VAL A 87 -7.64 -7.26 3.79
N LEU A 88 -6.38 -6.86 3.62
CA LEU A 88 -5.62 -6.02 4.54
C LEU A 88 -5.46 -4.63 3.92
N GLY A 89 -6.05 -3.62 4.53
CA GLY A 89 -5.92 -2.22 4.13
C GLY A 89 -4.87 -1.46 4.94
N LEU A 90 -4.02 -0.72 4.28
CA LEU A 90 -3.04 0.18 4.89
C LEU A 90 -3.38 1.62 4.56
N ASP A 91 -3.39 2.49 5.57
CA ASP A 91 -3.52 3.94 5.38
C ASP A 91 -2.86 4.69 6.54
N ILE A 92 -2.48 5.94 6.32
CA ILE A 92 -1.95 6.81 7.38
C ILE A 92 -3.08 7.36 8.25
N SER A 93 -4.30 7.44 7.72
CA SER A 93 -5.46 8.04 8.37
C SER A 93 -6.31 7.02 9.11
N GLU A 94 -6.35 7.12 10.42
CA GLU A 94 -7.28 6.37 11.25
C GLU A 94 -8.74 6.68 10.95
N LYS A 95 -9.05 7.94 10.57
CA LYS A 95 -10.40 8.36 10.18
C LYS A 95 -10.84 7.72 8.87
N GLY A 96 -9.95 7.62 7.88
CA GLY A 96 -10.19 6.89 6.64
C GLY A 96 -10.52 5.43 6.92
N LEU A 97 -9.66 4.74 7.68
CA LEU A 97 -9.86 3.33 8.02
C LEU A 97 -11.13 3.09 8.87
N THR A 98 -11.50 4.02 9.76
CA THR A 98 -12.79 3.95 10.48
C THR A 98 -13.98 3.96 9.52
N LYS A 99 -13.92 4.77 8.45
CA LYS A 99 -14.97 4.80 7.42
C LYS A 99 -14.93 3.53 6.56
N ALA A 100 -13.74 3.00 6.25
CA ALA A 100 -13.60 1.73 5.56
C ALA A 100 -14.29 0.58 6.33
N HIS A 101 -14.13 0.50 7.65
CA HIS A 101 -14.85 -0.47 8.47
C HIS A 101 -16.37 -0.28 8.45
N LYS A 102 -16.87 0.96 8.51
CA LYS A 102 -18.30 1.25 8.38
C LYS A 102 -18.85 0.82 7.01
N LEU A 103 -18.05 1.04 5.94
CA LEU A 103 -18.43 0.60 4.61
C LEU A 103 -18.45 -0.94 4.50
N ALA A 104 -17.49 -1.62 5.12
CA ALA A 104 -17.45 -3.08 5.18
C ALA A 104 -18.66 -3.65 5.94
N GLU A 105 -19.01 -3.08 7.10
CA GLU A 105 -20.21 -3.45 7.87
C GLU A 105 -21.49 -3.26 7.03
N LYS A 106 -21.64 -2.11 6.36
CA LYS A 106 -22.77 -1.82 5.46
C LYS A 106 -22.91 -2.86 4.34
N ASN A 107 -21.80 -3.45 3.90
CA ASN A 107 -21.75 -4.47 2.84
C ASN A 107 -21.71 -5.90 3.38
N ASN A 108 -21.88 -6.11 4.71
CA ASN A 108 -21.85 -7.41 5.38
C ASN A 108 -20.55 -8.20 5.14
N VAL A 109 -19.41 -7.53 5.10
CA VAL A 109 -18.09 -8.14 4.97
C VAL A 109 -17.14 -7.63 6.06
N THR A 110 -16.02 -8.34 6.24
CA THR A 110 -14.94 -7.95 7.16
C THR A 110 -13.68 -7.64 6.38
N ILE A 111 -12.91 -6.69 6.88
CA ILE A 111 -11.57 -6.33 6.38
C ILE A 111 -10.64 -6.18 7.58
N GLU A 112 -9.37 -6.44 7.37
CA GLU A 112 -8.31 -6.04 8.31
C GLU A 112 -7.73 -4.70 7.88
N THR A 113 -7.35 -3.86 8.86
CA THR A 113 -6.71 -2.58 8.56
C THR A 113 -5.57 -2.28 9.51
N LYS A 114 -4.59 -1.51 9.04
CA LYS A 114 -3.45 -1.06 9.84
C LYS A 114 -3.11 0.39 9.53
N VAL A 115 -3.02 1.22 10.56
CA VAL A 115 -2.52 2.60 10.42
C VAL A 115 -1.01 2.54 10.26
N VAL A 116 -0.51 3.00 9.11
CA VAL A 116 0.92 3.00 8.80
C VAL A 116 1.30 4.25 7.98
N ASP A 117 2.54 4.68 8.15
CA ASP A 117 3.19 5.61 7.22
C ASP A 117 3.87 4.80 6.11
N LEU A 118 3.35 4.93 4.90
CA LEU A 118 3.83 4.19 3.74
C LEU A 118 5.17 4.71 3.21
N GLU A 119 5.60 5.93 3.59
CA GLU A 119 6.87 6.49 3.10
C GLU A 119 8.09 5.69 3.58
N ASN A 120 7.97 5.06 4.74
CA ASN A 120 9.03 4.24 5.34
C ASN A 120 8.60 2.77 5.55
N PHE A 121 7.57 2.33 4.82
CA PHE A 121 7.02 0.99 4.98
C PHE A 121 7.74 -0.03 4.10
N THR A 122 7.99 -1.20 4.66
CA THR A 122 8.53 -2.34 3.92
C THR A 122 7.47 -3.41 3.79
N LEU A 123 7.22 -3.85 2.57
CA LEU A 123 6.26 -4.90 2.28
C LEU A 123 6.84 -6.29 2.58
N GLU A 124 6.04 -7.15 3.19
CA GLU A 124 6.39 -8.54 3.45
C GLU A 124 6.55 -9.31 2.12
N PRO A 125 7.71 -9.96 1.87
CA PRO A 125 7.95 -10.67 0.61
C PRO A 125 7.07 -11.92 0.49
N ASN A 126 6.71 -12.30 -0.75
CA ASN A 126 5.93 -13.48 -1.10
C ASN A 126 4.67 -13.70 -0.24
N THR A 127 3.94 -12.63 0.06
CA THR A 127 2.85 -12.67 1.04
C THR A 127 1.48 -12.48 0.39
N TYR A 128 1.40 -11.70 -0.68
CA TYR A 128 0.11 -11.27 -1.23
C TYR A 128 -0.20 -11.93 -2.56
N ASP A 129 -1.45 -12.32 -2.73
CA ASP A 129 -1.99 -12.81 -4.00
C ASP A 129 -2.34 -11.62 -4.90
N VAL A 130 -2.79 -10.49 -4.31
CA VAL A 130 -3.07 -9.24 -5.01
C VAL A 130 -2.52 -8.06 -4.22
N ILE A 131 -1.88 -7.10 -4.91
CA ILE A 131 -1.56 -5.77 -4.38
C ILE A 131 -2.36 -4.75 -5.16
N LEU A 132 -3.23 -4.02 -4.47
CA LEU A 132 -4.04 -2.93 -5.00
C LEU A 132 -3.48 -1.60 -4.54
N CYS A 133 -3.31 -0.64 -5.45
CA CYS A 133 -2.89 0.72 -5.12
C CYS A 133 -3.57 1.71 -6.07
N THR A 134 -4.45 2.56 -5.53
CA THR A 134 -5.20 3.52 -6.36
C THR A 134 -5.03 4.94 -5.87
N TYR A 135 -4.69 5.85 -6.80
CA TYR A 135 -4.52 7.29 -6.55
C TYR A 135 -3.50 7.63 -5.45
N TYR A 136 -2.54 6.73 -5.24
CA TYR A 136 -1.39 6.93 -4.38
C TYR A 136 -0.11 6.69 -5.18
N MET A 137 0.81 7.65 -5.17
CA MET A 137 2.02 7.63 -5.98
C MET A 137 3.27 7.66 -5.10
N GLN A 138 3.93 6.50 -4.98
CA GLN A 138 5.21 6.37 -4.30
C GLN A 138 6.09 5.35 -5.03
N LYS A 139 6.98 5.85 -5.87
CA LYS A 139 7.81 5.02 -6.78
C LYS A 139 8.69 4.01 -6.02
N ASP A 140 9.20 4.37 -4.85
CA ASP A 140 10.05 3.46 -4.07
C ASP A 140 9.24 2.30 -3.45
N LEU A 141 8.00 2.54 -3.08
CA LEU A 141 7.09 1.48 -2.64
C LEU A 141 6.70 0.56 -3.80
N PHE A 142 6.45 1.11 -4.99
CA PHE A 142 6.13 0.33 -6.20
C PHE A 142 7.21 -0.69 -6.55
N LYS A 143 8.49 -0.35 -6.34
CA LYS A 143 9.62 -1.28 -6.54
C LYS A 143 9.55 -2.53 -5.66
N GLN A 144 8.82 -2.49 -4.57
CA GLN A 144 8.67 -3.62 -3.65
C GLN A 144 7.53 -4.56 -4.05
N PHE A 145 6.61 -4.14 -4.93
CA PHE A 145 5.40 -4.92 -5.25
C PHE A 145 5.73 -6.31 -5.82
N GLU A 146 6.67 -6.38 -6.77
CA GLU A 146 7.08 -7.65 -7.36
C GLU A 146 7.61 -8.64 -6.30
N SER A 147 8.43 -8.17 -5.35
CA SER A 147 8.96 -9.04 -4.28
C SER A 147 7.89 -9.45 -3.27
N ALA A 148 6.90 -8.59 -3.01
CA ALA A 148 5.84 -8.82 -2.04
C ALA A 148 4.75 -9.77 -2.58
N LEU A 149 4.57 -9.84 -3.90
CA LEU A 149 3.67 -10.79 -4.53
C LEU A 149 4.18 -12.23 -4.40
N LYS A 150 3.26 -13.16 -4.17
CA LYS A 150 3.49 -14.59 -4.38
C LYS A 150 3.73 -14.87 -5.88
N PRO A 151 4.39 -16.00 -6.27
CA PRO A 151 4.39 -16.47 -7.64
C PRO A 151 2.95 -16.54 -8.19
N GLY A 152 2.73 -16.05 -9.41
CA GLY A 152 1.38 -15.95 -10.00
C GLY A 152 0.50 -14.81 -9.45
N GLY A 153 0.93 -14.12 -8.40
CA GLY A 153 0.21 -12.98 -7.82
C GLY A 153 0.15 -11.78 -8.76
N MET A 154 -0.79 -10.88 -8.54
CA MET A 154 -1.06 -9.74 -9.43
C MET A 154 -1.06 -8.40 -8.72
N ILE A 155 -0.65 -7.37 -9.44
CA ILE A 155 -0.90 -5.97 -9.04
C ILE A 155 -2.12 -5.42 -9.77
N VAL A 156 -2.81 -4.47 -9.10
CA VAL A 156 -3.80 -3.56 -9.70
C VAL A 156 -3.40 -2.15 -9.29
N VAL A 157 -2.98 -1.33 -10.23
CA VAL A 157 -2.58 0.05 -9.96
C VAL A 157 -3.32 0.98 -10.90
N GLU A 158 -3.87 2.07 -10.34
CA GLU A 158 -4.48 3.17 -11.09
C GLU A 158 -4.12 4.49 -10.45
N THR A 159 -3.60 5.45 -11.22
CA THR A 159 -3.37 6.81 -10.73
C THR A 159 -3.32 7.81 -11.88
N TYR A 160 -3.43 9.10 -11.55
CA TYR A 160 -3.39 10.18 -12.52
C TYR A 160 -2.11 10.17 -13.35
N ASN A 161 -2.25 10.39 -14.66
CA ASN A 161 -1.15 10.55 -15.59
C ASN A 161 -0.90 12.04 -15.90
N ILE A 162 0.13 12.31 -16.72
CA ILE A 162 0.57 13.68 -17.04
C ILE A 162 -0.52 14.50 -17.71
N ASP A 163 -1.44 13.86 -18.44
CA ASP A 163 -2.51 14.54 -19.16
C ASP A 163 -3.56 15.14 -18.22
N TYR A 164 -3.68 14.62 -16.98
CA TYR A 164 -4.54 15.21 -15.96
C TYR A 164 -4.18 16.68 -15.63
N LEU A 165 -2.92 17.09 -15.82
CA LEU A 165 -2.49 18.47 -15.62
C LEU A 165 -3.15 19.47 -16.58
N LYS A 166 -3.77 18.99 -17.67
CA LYS A 166 -4.56 19.82 -18.60
C LYS A 166 -5.90 20.25 -17.98
N TYR A 167 -6.41 19.47 -17.02
CA TYR A 167 -7.78 19.58 -16.51
C TYR A 167 -7.84 20.09 -15.06
N ALA A 168 -6.80 19.85 -14.27
CA ALA A 168 -6.78 20.19 -12.84
C ALA A 168 -5.46 20.82 -12.40
N ARG A 169 -5.54 21.67 -11.37
CA ARG A 169 -4.35 22.13 -10.66
C ARG A 169 -3.79 21.00 -9.79
N PHE A 170 -2.95 20.16 -10.38
CA PHE A 170 -2.35 18.99 -9.75
C PHE A 170 -0.83 19.07 -9.79
N SER A 171 -0.14 18.46 -8.81
CA SER A 171 1.32 18.48 -8.79
C SER A 171 1.89 17.42 -9.72
N ARG A 172 2.77 17.83 -10.63
CA ARG A 172 3.51 16.95 -11.56
C ARG A 172 4.18 15.76 -10.86
N LYS A 173 4.67 15.94 -9.64
CA LYS A 173 5.35 14.87 -8.88
C LYS A 173 4.44 13.69 -8.52
N TRP A 174 3.11 13.88 -8.56
CA TRP A 174 2.11 12.86 -8.27
C TRP A 174 1.43 12.28 -9.51
N ALA A 175 1.84 12.75 -10.70
CA ALA A 175 1.35 12.25 -11.97
C ALA A 175 2.37 11.30 -12.60
N LEU A 176 1.87 10.24 -13.23
CA LEU A 176 2.67 9.32 -14.05
C LEU A 176 3.15 10.03 -15.32
N ASP A 177 4.35 9.72 -15.76
CA ASP A 177 4.81 10.00 -17.10
C ASP A 177 4.15 9.06 -18.12
N THR A 178 4.25 9.40 -19.39
CA THR A 178 3.79 8.53 -20.48
C THR A 178 4.41 7.14 -20.36
N ASN A 179 3.58 6.10 -20.32
CA ASN A 179 3.96 4.69 -20.19
C ASN A 179 4.69 4.32 -18.88
N GLU A 180 4.76 5.20 -17.89
CA GLU A 180 5.56 4.99 -16.69
C GLU A 180 5.16 3.74 -15.89
N LEU A 181 3.87 3.37 -15.83
CA LEU A 181 3.47 2.09 -15.19
C LEU A 181 4.07 0.87 -15.90
N LEU A 182 4.18 0.90 -17.22
CA LEU A 182 4.81 -0.19 -17.98
C LEU A 182 6.30 -0.29 -17.68
N ASP A 183 6.97 0.84 -17.49
CA ASP A 183 8.41 0.88 -17.14
C ASP A 183 8.66 0.43 -15.70
N ILE A 184 7.82 0.88 -14.75
CA ILE A 184 7.92 0.50 -13.33
C ILE A 184 7.74 -1.01 -13.16
N PHE A 185 6.74 -1.58 -13.82
CA PHE A 185 6.36 -2.99 -13.67
C PHE A 185 6.83 -3.89 -14.82
N LYS A 186 7.89 -3.52 -15.53
CA LYS A 186 8.45 -4.28 -16.66
C LYS A 186 8.88 -5.71 -16.34
N GLY A 187 9.14 -6.03 -15.05
CA GLY A 187 9.43 -7.39 -14.56
C GLY A 187 8.18 -8.28 -14.48
N LEU A 188 6.98 -7.70 -14.53
CA LEU A 188 5.71 -8.41 -14.47
C LEU A 188 5.12 -8.60 -15.86
N ARG A 189 4.33 -9.66 -16.03
CA ARG A 189 3.54 -9.89 -17.24
C ARG A 189 2.32 -8.97 -17.25
N VAL A 190 2.25 -8.01 -18.15
CA VAL A 190 1.08 -7.14 -18.29
C VAL A 190 -0.12 -7.95 -18.79
N ILE A 191 -1.21 -7.94 -18.03
CA ILE A 191 -2.48 -8.62 -18.34
C ILE A 191 -3.49 -7.63 -18.92
N ARG A 192 -3.57 -6.42 -18.33
CA ARG A 192 -4.40 -5.30 -18.79
C ARG A 192 -3.64 -4.00 -18.61
N TYR A 193 -3.81 -3.11 -19.55
CA TYR A 193 -3.34 -1.74 -19.44
C TYR A 193 -4.38 -0.82 -20.07
N GLN A 194 -4.63 0.30 -19.44
CA GLN A 194 -5.52 1.34 -19.93
C GLN A 194 -4.86 2.69 -19.68
N ASP A 195 -4.88 3.51 -20.72
CA ASP A 195 -4.58 4.92 -20.61
C ASP A 195 -5.87 5.67 -20.95
N TYR A 196 -6.43 6.39 -19.98
CA TYR A 196 -7.75 7.00 -20.06
C TYR A 196 -7.62 8.51 -20.04
N ASP A 197 -8.36 9.18 -20.95
CA ASP A 197 -8.53 10.62 -21.00
C ASP A 197 -9.91 10.94 -21.61
N ASP A 198 -10.81 11.57 -20.84
CA ASP A 198 -12.15 11.94 -21.28
C ASP A 198 -12.33 13.46 -21.46
N GLY A 199 -11.24 14.20 -21.37
CA GLY A 199 -11.26 15.67 -21.43
C GLY A 199 -11.55 16.35 -20.08
N LYS A 200 -11.65 15.58 -18.98
CA LYS A 200 -11.85 16.07 -17.60
C LYS A 200 -10.94 15.36 -16.61
N GLU A 201 -10.76 14.07 -16.79
CA GLU A 201 -9.90 13.22 -16.00
C GLU A 201 -8.96 12.44 -16.92
N ALA A 202 -7.73 12.21 -16.48
CA ALA A 202 -6.77 11.39 -17.19
C ALA A 202 -5.94 10.57 -16.18
N TYR A 203 -5.92 9.25 -16.38
CA TYR A 203 -5.22 8.30 -15.51
C TYR A 203 -4.76 7.08 -16.31
N SER A 204 -3.78 6.38 -15.78
CA SER A 204 -3.34 5.10 -16.34
C SER A 204 -3.58 3.99 -15.33
N SER A 205 -4.05 2.85 -15.82
CA SER A 205 -4.39 1.68 -15.02
C SER A 205 -3.66 0.45 -15.55
N ILE A 206 -3.17 -0.42 -14.64
CA ILE A 206 -2.48 -1.66 -15.00
C ILE A 206 -2.91 -2.82 -14.11
N ILE A 207 -3.07 -3.99 -14.72
CA ILE A 207 -3.03 -5.29 -14.06
C ILE A 207 -1.83 -6.04 -14.63
N ALA A 208 -0.91 -6.43 -13.75
CA ALA A 208 0.25 -7.20 -14.15
C ALA A 208 0.52 -8.34 -13.17
N GLN A 209 1.03 -9.46 -13.68
CA GLN A 209 1.23 -10.72 -12.96
C GLN A 209 2.71 -11.00 -12.76
N LYS A 210 3.08 -11.39 -11.54
CA LYS A 210 4.39 -11.97 -11.27
C LYS A 210 4.46 -13.36 -11.92
N PRO A 211 5.50 -13.68 -12.71
CA PRO A 211 5.72 -15.03 -13.20
C PRO A 211 5.70 -16.08 -12.08
N GLU A 212 5.33 -17.33 -12.44
CA GLU A 212 5.36 -18.48 -11.53
C GLU A 212 6.80 -18.92 -11.20
#